data_bd2a71d6d92a054ef0cd3b22367df30c
#
_entry.id   bd2a71d6d92a054ef0cd3b22367df30c
#
_cell.length_a   1.000
_cell.length_b   1.000
_cell.length_c   1.000
_cell.angle_alpha   90.00
_cell.angle_beta   90.00
_cell.angle_gamma   90.00
#
_symmetry.space_group_name_H-M   'P 1'
#
loop_
_entity.id
_entity.type
_entity.pdbx_description
1 polymer ?
#
loop_
_entity_poly.entity_id
_entity_poly.type
_entity_poly.pdbx_seq_one_letter_code
_entity_poly.pdbx_strand_id
1 'polypeptide(L)'
;PDVILVGEMRDLPTIQFAVTAAETGHLVFGTVHTVSVANSIDRMVNVFPPDEQPQVRSMLAGSLRAVCCQHLLQKQDKSGRVLAVEVMLNTDAIANLIRKGKTFQIPSVLATSREQGMQSMDVELMRLYQEGIVSKEEAYMKANNKADFESLFEEQKAKEAKLSKQGGLVVSSNETPKAEENKQ
;
A
#
# COMPACT_ATOMS: atom_id res chain seq x y z
N PRO A 1 31.43 1.42 9.19
CA PRO A 1 30.50 0.32 8.90
C PRO A 1 29.86 0.52 7.52
N ASP A 2 29.62 -0.57 6.78
CA ASP A 2 28.93 -0.49 5.47
C ASP A 2 27.40 -0.35 5.62
N VAL A 3 26.87 -0.85 6.73
CA VAL A 3 25.44 -0.85 7.05
C VAL A 3 25.20 -0.24 8.42
N ILE A 4 24.24 0.66 8.49
CA ILE A 4 23.85 1.35 9.72
C ILE A 4 22.36 1.12 9.97
N LEU A 5 21.98 0.72 11.19
CA LEU A 5 20.61 0.64 11.63
C LEU A 5 20.33 1.76 12.64
N VAL A 6 19.39 2.65 12.29
CA VAL A 6 18.85 3.68 13.18
C VAL A 6 17.50 3.19 13.69
N GLY A 7 17.41 2.84 14.98
CA GLY A 7 16.24 2.22 15.57
C GLY A 7 14.97 3.07 15.39
N GLU A 8 15.08 4.38 15.58
CA GLU A 8 13.98 5.33 15.33
C GLU A 8 14.52 6.72 14.98
N MET A 9 13.95 7.30 13.91
CA MET A 9 14.28 8.65 13.43
C MET A 9 13.18 9.64 13.88
N ARG A 10 13.31 10.19 15.08
CA ARG A 10 12.31 11.11 15.69
C ARG A 10 12.67 12.57 15.56
N ASP A 11 13.93 12.89 15.72
CA ASP A 11 14.43 14.24 15.86
C ASP A 11 15.40 14.64 14.74
N LEU A 12 15.64 15.91 14.62
CA LEU A 12 16.49 16.48 13.57
C LEU A 12 17.91 15.90 13.59
N PRO A 13 18.64 15.81 14.71
CA PRO A 13 20.01 15.28 14.71
C PRO A 13 20.09 13.85 14.19
N THR A 14 19.13 12.98 14.57
CA THR A 14 19.09 11.58 14.16
C THR A 14 18.79 11.45 12.66
N ILE A 15 17.83 12.22 12.14
CA ILE A 15 17.48 12.21 10.72
C ILE A 15 18.62 12.80 9.89
N GLN A 16 19.23 13.89 10.32
CA GLN A 16 20.39 14.51 9.66
C GLN A 16 21.56 13.53 9.56
N PHE A 17 21.86 12.83 10.65
CA PHE A 17 22.89 11.80 10.65
C PHE A 17 22.59 10.70 9.63
N ALA A 18 21.35 10.16 9.64
CA ALA A 18 20.94 9.07 8.74
C ALA A 18 21.04 9.48 7.26
N VAL A 19 20.56 10.68 6.91
CA VAL A 19 20.59 11.19 5.54
C VAL A 19 22.03 11.45 5.09
N THR A 20 22.87 12.06 5.95
CA THR A 20 24.28 12.32 5.67
C THR A 20 25.08 11.03 5.48
N ALA A 21 24.85 10.03 6.33
CA ALA A 21 25.48 8.72 6.20
C ALA A 21 25.10 8.02 4.90
N ALA A 22 23.81 8.10 4.51
CA ALA A 22 23.35 7.53 3.24
C ALA A 22 23.98 8.24 2.01
N GLU A 23 24.14 9.56 2.05
CA GLU A 23 24.82 10.33 0.99
C GLU A 23 26.30 9.97 0.86
N THR A 24 26.96 9.64 1.96
CA THR A 24 28.37 9.23 1.98
C THR A 24 28.59 7.76 1.60
N GLY A 25 27.53 7.05 1.17
CA GLY A 25 27.61 5.71 0.59
C GLY A 25 27.27 4.57 1.53
N HIS A 26 26.83 4.83 2.76
CA HIS A 26 26.39 3.78 3.69
C HIS A 26 24.97 3.31 3.35
N LEU A 27 24.69 2.03 3.54
CA LEU A 27 23.31 1.53 3.53
C LEU A 27 22.69 1.80 4.91
N VAL A 28 21.70 2.70 4.96
CA VAL A 28 21.05 3.08 6.21
C VAL A 28 19.63 2.53 6.25
N PHE A 29 19.30 1.78 7.30
CA PHE A 29 17.93 1.41 7.66
C PHE A 29 17.44 2.27 8.82
N GLY A 30 16.21 2.78 8.74
CA GLY A 30 15.61 3.58 9.81
C GLY A 30 14.10 3.41 9.87
N THR A 31 13.50 3.70 11.03
CA THR A 31 12.05 3.68 11.22
C THR A 31 11.51 5.07 11.54
N VAL A 32 10.31 5.39 11.02
CA VAL A 32 9.71 6.74 11.13
C VAL A 32 8.23 6.75 11.55
N HIS A 33 7.63 5.67 12.01
CA HIS A 33 6.26 5.59 12.53
C HIS A 33 5.23 6.48 11.81
N THR A 34 5.04 6.23 10.52
CA THR A 34 4.12 6.97 9.64
C THR A 34 3.12 6.02 8.99
N VAL A 35 1.99 6.55 8.55
CA VAL A 35 0.88 5.77 7.98
C VAL A 35 0.97 5.60 6.46
N SER A 36 1.80 6.40 5.78
CA SER A 36 1.99 6.33 4.33
C SER A 36 3.41 6.73 3.93
N VAL A 37 3.82 6.32 2.74
CA VAL A 37 5.11 6.68 2.14
C VAL A 37 5.27 8.20 2.01
N ALA A 38 4.26 8.90 1.50
CA ALA A 38 4.30 10.35 1.36
C ALA A 38 4.54 11.03 2.72
N ASN A 39 3.80 10.61 3.76
CA ASN A 39 3.97 11.13 5.11
C ASN A 39 5.35 10.81 5.70
N SER A 40 5.95 9.66 5.34
CA SER A 40 7.31 9.32 5.77
C SER A 40 8.33 10.32 5.25
N ILE A 41 8.25 10.64 3.95
CA ILE A 41 9.15 11.60 3.30
C ILE A 41 8.94 13.00 3.88
N ASP A 42 7.68 13.44 3.98
CA ASP A 42 7.37 14.75 4.54
C ASP A 42 7.83 14.89 5.98
N ARG A 43 7.68 13.84 6.80
CA ARG A 43 8.16 13.85 8.18
C ARG A 43 9.68 14.02 8.25
N MET A 44 10.43 13.29 7.41
CA MET A 44 11.90 13.42 7.37
C MET A 44 12.34 14.82 6.95
N VAL A 45 11.59 15.48 6.05
CA VAL A 45 11.93 16.84 5.60
C VAL A 45 11.50 17.92 6.60
N ASN A 46 10.31 17.78 7.18
CA ASN A 46 9.70 18.84 7.98
C ASN A 46 10.33 19.05 9.37
N VAL A 47 11.22 18.15 9.82
CA VAL A 47 12.01 18.39 11.04
C VAL A 47 13.09 19.44 10.84
N PHE A 48 13.49 19.71 9.59
CA PHE A 48 14.50 20.71 9.26
C PHE A 48 13.90 22.12 9.16
N PRO A 49 14.69 23.17 9.44
CA PRO A 49 14.31 24.55 9.17
C PRO A 49 13.89 24.74 7.70
N PRO A 50 12.94 25.65 7.43
CA PRO A 50 12.40 25.83 6.06
C PRO A 50 13.46 26.13 4.99
N ASP A 51 14.52 26.84 5.34
CA ASP A 51 15.64 27.19 4.46
C ASP A 51 16.53 25.99 4.11
N GLU A 52 16.58 24.98 4.95
CA GLU A 52 17.36 23.76 4.71
C GLU A 52 16.55 22.68 3.95
N GLN A 53 15.21 22.71 4.00
CA GLN A 53 14.35 21.69 3.41
C GLN A 53 14.61 21.41 1.92
N PRO A 54 14.88 22.40 1.04
CA PRO A 54 15.19 22.13 -0.37
C PRO A 54 16.45 21.27 -0.54
N GLN A 55 17.47 21.49 0.28
CA GLN A 55 18.68 20.68 0.27
C GLN A 55 18.41 19.27 0.73
N VAL A 56 17.67 19.10 1.84
CA VAL A 56 17.29 17.79 2.38
C VAL A 56 16.46 17.00 1.37
N ARG A 57 15.52 17.63 0.65
CA ARG A 57 14.78 16.98 -0.44
C ARG A 57 15.71 16.48 -1.54
N SER A 58 16.72 17.25 -1.90
CA SER A 58 17.69 16.82 -2.90
C SER A 58 18.53 15.64 -2.43
N MET A 59 18.97 15.64 -1.17
CA MET A 59 19.71 14.54 -0.56
C MET A 59 18.86 13.26 -0.51
N LEU A 60 17.62 13.35 -0.01
CA LEU A 60 16.68 12.22 0.00
C LEU A 60 16.37 11.70 -1.41
N ALA A 61 16.16 12.59 -2.38
CA ALA A 61 15.91 12.20 -3.76
C ALA A 61 17.08 11.42 -4.39
N GLY A 62 18.32 11.67 -3.96
CA GLY A 62 19.50 10.95 -4.44
C GLY A 62 19.80 9.65 -3.66
N SER A 63 19.64 9.67 -2.35
CA SER A 63 20.11 8.60 -1.46
C SER A 63 19.02 7.58 -1.07
N LEU A 64 17.75 7.99 -0.99
CA LEU A 64 16.64 7.10 -0.62
C LEU A 64 16.55 5.92 -1.59
N ARG A 65 16.36 4.71 -1.08
CA ARG A 65 16.21 3.50 -1.90
C ARG A 65 14.78 3.00 -1.92
N ALA A 66 14.17 2.87 -0.75
CA ALA A 66 12.81 2.39 -0.60
C ALA A 66 12.18 2.95 0.67
N VAL A 67 10.85 2.98 0.71
CA VAL A 67 10.05 3.21 1.91
C VAL A 67 8.98 2.14 1.98
N CYS A 68 8.85 1.49 3.16
CA CYS A 68 7.81 0.52 3.44
C CYS A 68 6.97 1.00 4.62
N CYS A 69 5.67 1.19 4.41
CA CYS A 69 4.71 1.47 5.47
C CYS A 69 3.85 0.24 5.75
N GLN A 70 3.51 0.02 7.02
CA GLN A 70 2.89 -1.22 7.47
C GLN A 70 1.66 -0.94 8.33
N HIS A 71 0.59 -1.73 8.11
CA HIS A 71 -0.55 -1.81 9.00
C HIS A 71 -0.81 -3.27 9.40
N LEU A 72 -1.04 -3.49 10.68
CA LEU A 72 -1.54 -4.76 11.20
C LEU A 72 -3.05 -4.67 11.36
N LEU A 73 -3.79 -5.44 10.54
CA LEU A 73 -5.24 -5.51 10.54
C LEU A 73 -5.73 -6.75 11.28
N GLN A 74 -6.89 -6.64 11.94
CA GLN A 74 -7.53 -7.79 12.53
C GLN A 74 -8.12 -8.69 11.42
N LYS A 75 -7.85 -9.99 11.48
CA LYS A 75 -8.49 -10.94 10.57
C LYS A 75 -9.99 -11.03 10.86
N GLN A 76 -10.79 -11.30 9.83
CA GLN A 76 -12.24 -11.40 9.95
C GLN A 76 -12.67 -12.53 10.89
N ASP A 77 -11.95 -13.64 10.91
CA ASP A 77 -12.15 -14.78 11.79
C ASP A 77 -11.66 -14.58 13.23
N LYS A 78 -11.08 -13.41 13.53
CA LYS A 78 -10.47 -13.04 14.82
C LYS A 78 -9.32 -13.95 15.27
N SER A 79 -8.77 -14.80 14.40
CA SER A 79 -7.66 -15.72 14.72
C SER A 79 -6.31 -15.02 14.92
N GLY A 80 -6.25 -13.70 14.68
CA GLY A 80 -5.02 -12.91 14.82
C GLY A 80 -5.03 -11.70 13.90
N ARG A 81 -3.83 -11.32 13.45
CA ARG A 81 -3.63 -10.16 12.58
C ARG A 81 -2.96 -10.56 11.28
N VAL A 82 -3.20 -9.75 10.23
CA VAL A 82 -2.52 -9.84 8.94
C VAL A 82 -1.82 -8.52 8.66
N LEU A 83 -0.69 -8.60 7.99
CA LEU A 83 0.09 -7.43 7.58
C LEU A 83 -0.41 -6.91 6.23
N ALA A 84 -0.69 -5.61 6.15
CA ALA A 84 -0.79 -4.86 4.91
C ALA A 84 0.43 -3.95 4.75
N VAL A 85 0.99 -3.86 3.55
CA VAL A 85 2.22 -3.12 3.28
C VAL A 85 2.04 -2.18 2.09
N GLU A 86 2.45 -0.93 2.24
CA GLU A 86 2.71 -0.01 1.15
C GLU A 86 4.20 -0.01 0.85
N VAL A 87 4.58 -0.18 -0.41
CA VAL A 87 5.98 -0.26 -0.85
C VAL A 87 6.26 0.74 -1.94
N MET A 88 7.24 1.58 -1.73
CA MET A 88 7.78 2.52 -2.71
C MET A 88 9.25 2.21 -2.98
N LEU A 89 9.61 2.13 -4.25
CA LEU A 89 11.00 2.16 -4.71
C LEU A 89 11.30 3.56 -5.24
N ASN A 90 12.49 4.08 -4.94
CA ASN A 90 12.88 5.42 -5.39
C ASN A 90 13.36 5.38 -6.85
N THR A 91 12.40 5.44 -7.77
CA THR A 91 12.67 5.63 -9.21
C THR A 91 12.93 7.11 -9.52
N ASP A 92 13.43 7.41 -10.74
CA ASP A 92 13.65 8.79 -11.20
C ASP A 92 12.38 9.66 -11.11
N ALA A 93 11.20 9.04 -11.36
CA ALA A 93 9.91 9.73 -11.22
C ALA A 93 9.65 10.12 -9.76
N ILE A 94 9.84 9.20 -8.82
CA ILE A 94 9.69 9.45 -7.38
C ILE A 94 10.74 10.47 -6.89
N ALA A 95 12.00 10.30 -7.26
CA ALA A 95 13.08 11.22 -6.92
C ALA A 95 12.76 12.67 -7.35
N ASN A 96 12.20 12.83 -8.55
CA ASN A 96 11.79 14.14 -9.05
C ASN A 96 10.61 14.73 -8.24
N LEU A 97 9.64 13.92 -7.83
CA LEU A 97 8.55 14.37 -6.96
C LEU A 97 9.05 14.81 -5.59
N ILE A 98 9.97 14.05 -4.98
CA ILE A 98 10.61 14.39 -3.70
C ILE A 98 11.34 15.73 -3.82
N ARG A 99 12.20 15.87 -4.83
CA ARG A 99 13.00 17.09 -5.07
C ARG A 99 12.12 18.33 -5.24
N LYS A 100 10.97 18.20 -5.92
CA LYS A 100 10.01 19.27 -6.16
C LYS A 100 9.04 19.51 -5.00
N GLY A 101 9.09 18.73 -3.91
CA GLY A 101 8.14 18.82 -2.81
C GLY A 101 6.70 18.42 -3.18
N LYS A 102 6.53 17.56 -4.21
CA LYS A 102 5.23 17.09 -4.70
C LYS A 102 4.91 15.68 -4.20
N THR A 103 5.20 15.41 -2.95
CA THR A 103 4.98 14.10 -2.29
C THR A 103 3.54 13.61 -2.36
N PHE A 104 2.56 14.53 -2.41
CA PHE A 104 1.14 14.23 -2.58
C PHE A 104 0.81 13.51 -3.91
N GLN A 105 1.70 13.51 -4.90
CA GLN A 105 1.53 12.80 -6.18
C GLN A 105 2.09 11.35 -6.13
N ILE A 106 2.84 11.00 -5.09
CA ILE A 106 3.43 9.66 -4.96
C ILE A 106 2.38 8.54 -5.00
N PRO A 107 1.22 8.63 -4.32
CA PRO A 107 0.21 7.57 -4.37
C PRO A 107 -0.24 7.21 -5.79
N SER A 108 -0.36 8.20 -6.68
CA SER A 108 -0.72 7.96 -8.09
C SER A 108 0.36 7.18 -8.85
N VAL A 109 1.64 7.41 -8.53
CA VAL A 109 2.75 6.64 -9.12
C VAL A 109 2.75 5.21 -8.59
N LEU A 110 2.54 5.01 -7.28
CA LEU A 110 2.46 3.66 -6.70
C LEU A 110 1.35 2.82 -7.34
N ALA A 111 0.18 3.42 -7.59
CA ALA A 111 -0.95 2.74 -8.19
C ALA A 111 -0.66 2.18 -9.61
N THR A 112 0.23 2.83 -10.36
CA THR A 112 0.56 2.47 -11.74
C THR A 112 1.88 1.70 -11.89
N SER A 113 2.68 1.56 -10.82
CA SER A 113 4.04 1.00 -10.88
C SER A 113 4.16 -0.39 -10.22
N ARG A 114 3.08 -1.17 -10.23
CA ARG A 114 3.05 -2.51 -9.62
C ARG A 114 4.07 -3.47 -10.23
N GLU A 115 4.25 -3.41 -11.54
CA GLU A 115 5.23 -4.25 -12.26
C GLU A 115 6.68 -3.99 -11.84
N GLN A 116 6.95 -2.80 -11.29
CA GLN A 116 8.25 -2.42 -10.73
C GLN A 116 8.45 -2.86 -9.27
N GLY A 117 7.50 -3.61 -8.70
CA GLY A 117 7.54 -4.06 -7.30
C GLY A 117 6.98 -3.04 -6.30
N MET A 118 6.36 -1.95 -6.76
CA MET A 118 5.68 -1.00 -5.89
C MET A 118 4.26 -1.46 -5.56
N GLN A 119 3.76 -1.05 -4.39
CA GLN A 119 2.44 -1.43 -3.91
C GLN A 119 1.83 -0.29 -3.10
N SER A 120 0.61 0.14 -3.47
CA SER A 120 -0.13 1.09 -2.65
C SER A 120 -0.89 0.39 -1.53
N MET A 121 -1.08 1.08 -0.40
CA MET A 121 -1.84 0.55 0.74
C MET A 121 -3.27 0.19 0.35
N ASP A 122 -3.96 1.06 -0.40
CA ASP A 122 -5.36 0.85 -0.73
C ASP A 122 -5.58 -0.36 -1.64
N VAL A 123 -4.67 -0.64 -2.57
CA VAL A 123 -4.70 -1.87 -3.40
C VAL A 123 -4.49 -3.12 -2.55
N GLU A 124 -3.56 -3.08 -1.60
CA GLU A 124 -3.31 -4.22 -0.71
C GLU A 124 -4.49 -4.48 0.25
N LEU A 125 -5.06 -3.42 0.81
CA LEU A 125 -6.27 -3.53 1.64
C LEU A 125 -7.44 -4.14 0.87
N MET A 126 -7.62 -3.73 -0.39
CA MET A 126 -8.65 -4.29 -1.26
C MET A 126 -8.41 -5.77 -1.54
N ARG A 127 -7.17 -6.18 -1.81
CA ARG A 127 -6.82 -7.60 -1.99
C ARG A 127 -7.17 -8.43 -0.75
N LEU A 128 -6.76 -7.97 0.44
CA LEU A 128 -7.04 -8.67 1.69
C LEU A 128 -8.54 -8.78 1.99
N TYR A 129 -9.33 -7.77 1.61
CA TYR A 129 -10.78 -7.84 1.69
C TYR A 129 -11.37 -8.85 0.69
N GLN A 130 -10.92 -8.82 -0.57
CA GLN A 130 -11.39 -9.74 -1.63
C GLN A 130 -11.13 -11.20 -1.31
N GLU A 131 -10.02 -11.48 -0.65
CA GLU A 131 -9.66 -12.82 -0.17
C GLU A 131 -10.42 -13.22 1.12
N GLY A 132 -11.30 -12.34 1.65
CA GLY A 132 -12.06 -12.60 2.88
C GLY A 132 -11.21 -12.63 4.15
N ILE A 133 -9.95 -12.13 4.08
CA ILE A 133 -9.03 -12.14 5.22
C ILE A 133 -9.39 -11.05 6.22
N VAL A 134 -9.79 -9.87 5.75
CA VAL A 134 -10.20 -8.74 6.59
C VAL A 134 -11.62 -8.29 6.24
N SER A 135 -12.32 -7.67 7.20
CA SER A 135 -13.63 -7.09 6.94
C SER A 135 -13.54 -5.79 6.14
N LYS A 136 -14.65 -5.39 5.53
CA LYS A 136 -14.78 -4.11 4.82
C LYS A 136 -14.42 -2.93 5.73
N GLU A 137 -14.96 -2.94 6.94
CA GLU A 137 -14.80 -1.88 7.92
C GLU A 137 -13.34 -1.73 8.33
N GLU A 138 -12.65 -2.86 8.60
CA GLU A 138 -11.23 -2.87 8.98
C GLU A 138 -10.36 -2.32 7.84
N ALA A 139 -10.59 -2.75 6.61
CA ALA A 139 -9.88 -2.27 5.44
C ALA A 139 -10.13 -0.77 5.21
N TYR A 140 -11.39 -0.33 5.25
CA TYR A 140 -11.77 1.07 5.08
C TYR A 140 -11.14 1.99 6.14
N MET A 141 -11.10 1.56 7.40
CA MET A 141 -10.49 2.36 8.47
C MET A 141 -9.02 2.68 8.22
N LYS A 142 -8.29 1.77 7.56
CA LYS A 142 -6.85 1.90 7.28
C LYS A 142 -6.52 2.48 5.91
N ALA A 143 -7.51 2.65 5.02
CA ALA A 143 -7.30 3.22 3.70
C ALA A 143 -6.75 4.64 3.75
N ASN A 144 -5.75 4.93 2.91
CA ASN A 144 -5.11 6.24 2.80
C ASN A 144 -6.04 7.26 2.15
N ASN A 145 -6.75 6.87 1.09
CA ASN A 145 -7.75 7.69 0.41
C ASN A 145 -9.13 7.01 0.51
N LYS A 146 -9.98 7.54 1.39
CA LYS A 146 -11.32 6.99 1.65
C LYS A 146 -12.22 6.99 0.41
N ALA A 147 -12.18 8.09 -0.37
CA ALA A 147 -13.03 8.25 -1.55
C ALA A 147 -12.64 7.27 -2.65
N ASP A 148 -11.34 7.14 -2.94
CA ASP A 148 -10.85 6.19 -3.94
C ASP A 148 -11.12 4.76 -3.49
N PHE A 149 -10.99 4.48 -2.19
CA PHE A 149 -11.27 3.17 -1.64
C PHE A 149 -12.74 2.79 -1.77
N GLU A 150 -13.68 3.72 -1.55
CA GLU A 150 -15.11 3.51 -1.77
C GLU A 150 -15.41 3.23 -3.25
N SER A 151 -14.79 3.95 -4.18
CA SER A 151 -14.99 3.71 -5.61
C SER A 151 -14.51 2.32 -6.05
N LEU A 152 -13.38 1.84 -5.52
CA LEU A 152 -12.89 0.48 -5.75
C LEU A 152 -13.87 -0.59 -5.23
N PHE A 153 -14.53 -0.32 -4.10
CA PHE A 153 -15.57 -1.21 -3.58
C PHE A 153 -16.79 -1.31 -4.49
N GLU A 154 -17.28 -0.18 -4.98
CA GLU A 154 -18.44 -0.17 -5.87
C GLU A 154 -18.14 -0.85 -7.21
N GLU A 155 -16.96 -0.64 -7.76
CA GLU A 155 -16.51 -1.33 -8.97
C GLU A 155 -16.46 -2.85 -8.80
N GLN A 156 -15.97 -3.30 -7.64
CA GLN A 156 -15.89 -4.73 -7.34
C GLN A 156 -17.29 -5.34 -7.18
N LYS A 157 -18.14 -4.71 -6.38
CA LYS A 157 -19.53 -5.14 -6.20
C LYS A 157 -20.28 -5.25 -7.55
N ALA A 158 -20.00 -4.30 -8.45
CA ALA A 158 -20.57 -4.32 -9.80
C ALA A 158 -20.01 -5.49 -10.64
N LYS A 159 -18.73 -5.85 -10.51
CA LYS A 159 -18.12 -7.01 -11.17
C LYS A 159 -18.70 -8.33 -10.66
N GLU A 160 -18.83 -8.49 -9.34
CA GLU A 160 -19.42 -9.67 -8.70
C GLU A 160 -20.88 -9.86 -9.11
N ALA A 161 -21.67 -8.76 -9.13
CA ALA A 161 -23.06 -8.79 -9.58
C ALA A 161 -23.21 -9.15 -11.07
N LYS A 162 -22.24 -8.80 -11.93
CA LYS A 162 -22.23 -9.23 -13.34
C LYS A 162 -21.87 -10.70 -13.48
N LEU A 163 -20.91 -11.19 -12.71
CA LEU A 163 -20.51 -12.61 -12.72
C LEU A 163 -21.63 -13.52 -12.22
N SER A 164 -22.33 -13.12 -11.15
CA SER A 164 -23.48 -13.88 -10.62
C SER A 164 -24.66 -13.95 -11.60
N LYS A 165 -24.87 -12.90 -12.41
CA LYS A 165 -25.90 -12.90 -13.46
C LYS A 165 -25.51 -13.77 -14.67
N GLN A 166 -24.25 -13.90 -14.99
CA GLN A 166 -23.76 -14.78 -16.06
C GLN A 166 -23.69 -16.25 -15.64
N GLY A 167 -23.43 -16.56 -14.36
CA GLY A 167 -23.45 -17.92 -13.82
C GLY A 167 -24.86 -18.49 -13.60
N GLY A 168 -25.89 -17.67 -13.61
CA GLY A 168 -27.29 -18.09 -13.42
C GLY A 168 -27.99 -18.64 -14.66
N LEU A 169 -27.31 -18.76 -15.81
CA LEU A 169 -27.90 -19.20 -17.08
C LEU A 169 -27.60 -20.67 -17.45
N VAL A 170 -27.02 -21.46 -16.57
CA VAL A 170 -26.74 -22.89 -16.82
C VAL A 170 -27.18 -23.74 -15.63
N VAL A 171 -28.46 -23.78 -15.31
CA VAL A 171 -29.10 -24.96 -14.68
C VAL A 171 -30.62 -24.86 -14.90
N SER A 172 -31.09 -25.25 -16.07
CA SER A 172 -32.50 -25.63 -16.28
C SER A 172 -32.61 -26.49 -17.54
N SER A 173 -32.22 -27.76 -17.41
CA SER A 173 -32.73 -28.86 -18.20
C SER A 173 -32.15 -30.19 -17.69
N ASN A 174 -32.72 -30.72 -16.66
CA ASN A 174 -32.69 -32.17 -16.42
C ASN A 174 -34.14 -32.58 -16.11
N GLU A 175 -34.87 -32.91 -17.21
CA GLU A 175 -36.07 -33.69 -17.14
C GLU A 175 -35.69 -35.07 -16.61
N THR A 176 -36.34 -35.46 -15.53
CA THR A 176 -36.34 -36.80 -15.00
C THR A 176 -37.11 -37.74 -15.95
N PRO A 177 -36.53 -38.88 -16.38
CA PRO A 177 -37.30 -39.89 -17.03
C PRO A 177 -38.23 -40.60 -16.01
N LYS A 178 -39.51 -40.63 -16.31
CA LYS A 178 -40.53 -41.44 -15.59
C LYS A 178 -40.14 -42.89 -15.66
N ALA A 179 -40.08 -43.54 -14.49
CA ALA A 179 -40.05 -44.99 -14.36
C ALA A 179 -41.42 -45.55 -14.75
N GLU A 180 -41.47 -46.38 -15.82
CA GLU A 180 -42.58 -47.22 -16.13
C GLU A 180 -42.61 -48.41 -15.12
N GLU A 181 -43.69 -48.48 -14.38
CA GLU A 181 -44.12 -49.69 -13.72
C GLU A 181 -44.48 -50.77 -14.75
N ASN A 182 -43.85 -51.92 -14.74
CA ASN A 182 -44.35 -53.10 -15.41
C ASN A 182 -44.58 -54.19 -14.35
N LYS A 183 -45.87 -54.47 -14.15
CA LYS A 183 -46.39 -55.67 -13.49
C LYS A 183 -46.17 -56.86 -14.41
N GLN A 184 -45.55 -57.87 -13.92
CA GLN A 184 -46.00 -59.33 -13.95
C GLN A 184 -45.08 -60.17 -13.10
#